data_52d3b3401f01f74108f7272465d4bcb5
#
_entry.id   52d3b3401f01f74108f7272465d4bcb5
#
_cell.length_a   1.000
_cell.length_b   1.000
_cell.length_c   1.000
_cell.angle_alpha   90.00
_cell.angle_beta   90.00
_cell.angle_gamma   90.00
#
_symmetry.space_group_name_H-M   'P 1'
#
loop_
_entity.id
_entity.type
_entity.pdbx_description
1 polymer ?
#
loop_
_entity_poly.entity_id
_entity_poly.type
_entity_poly.pdbx_seq_one_letter_code
_entity_poly.pdbx_strand_id
1 'polypeptide(L)' 'MMLIDEQNRLHAEDGPAVTDPDGSWAWYNHGKIHRLDGPAVRLVFADGSIEEQYWVNGIEIVAPQLSP' A
#
# COMPACT_ATOMS: atom_id res chain seq x y z
N MET A 1 -8.48 4.01 9.12
CA MET A 1 -9.18 2.72 9.32
C MET A 1 -8.26 1.58 8.96
N MET A 2 -8.31 0.53 9.73
CA MET A 2 -7.47 -0.64 9.50
C MET A 2 -8.34 -1.88 9.40
N LEU A 3 -8.07 -2.72 8.41
CA LEU A 3 -8.73 -4.01 8.24
C LEU A 3 -7.74 -5.10 8.58
N ILE A 4 -8.20 -6.13 9.26
CA ILE A 4 -7.34 -7.22 9.71
C ILE A 4 -7.94 -8.57 9.35
N ASP A 5 -7.10 -9.59 9.35
CA ASP A 5 -7.54 -10.96 9.12
C ASP A 5 -7.83 -11.65 10.46
N GLU A 6 -8.10 -12.95 10.43
CA GLU A 6 -8.46 -13.71 11.62
C GLU A 6 -7.35 -13.78 12.65
N GLN A 7 -6.12 -13.52 12.23
CA GLN A 7 -4.97 -13.57 13.12
C GLN A 7 -4.52 -12.17 13.53
N ASN A 8 -5.38 -11.17 13.34
CA ASN A 8 -5.10 -9.76 13.68
C ASN A 8 -3.96 -9.16 12.86
N ARG A 9 -3.72 -9.67 11.66
CA ARG A 9 -2.73 -9.09 10.75
C ARG A 9 -3.46 -8.16 9.79
N LEU A 10 -2.80 -7.08 9.40
CA LEU A 10 -3.38 -6.17 8.41
C LEU A 10 -3.66 -6.94 7.13
N HIS A 11 -4.88 -6.81 6.61
CA HIS A 11 -5.30 -7.58 5.45
C HIS A 11 -6.59 -7.03 4.87
N ALA A 12 -6.65 -6.91 3.54
CA ALA A 12 -7.89 -6.62 2.83
C ALA A 12 -7.84 -7.33 1.49
N GLU A 13 -9.02 -7.79 1.02
CA GLU A 13 -9.09 -8.57 -0.21
C GLU A 13 -9.07 -7.67 -1.45
N ASP A 14 -9.82 -6.58 -1.41
CA ASP A 14 -10.09 -5.81 -2.63
C ASP A 14 -9.71 -4.35 -2.51
N GLY A 15 -8.86 -4.01 -1.59
CA GLY A 15 -8.50 -2.62 -1.42
C GLY A 15 -7.45 -2.44 -0.36
N PRO A 16 -7.19 -1.20 0.04
CA PRO A 16 -6.21 -0.97 1.09
C PRO A 16 -6.70 -1.49 2.43
N ALA A 17 -5.77 -2.07 3.21
CA ALA A 17 -6.05 -2.50 4.57
C ALA A 17 -5.93 -1.35 5.56
N VAL A 18 -5.18 -0.33 5.22
CA VAL A 18 -5.01 0.87 6.06
C VAL A 18 -5.39 2.08 5.24
N THR A 19 -6.26 2.93 5.81
CA THR A 19 -6.61 4.19 5.18
C THR A 19 -6.58 5.29 6.23
N ASP A 20 -6.02 6.42 5.87
CA ASP A 20 -5.90 7.58 6.74
C ASP A 20 -6.76 8.73 6.25
N PRO A 21 -7.18 9.64 7.16
CA PRO A 21 -8.03 10.75 6.75
C PRO A 21 -7.37 11.70 5.76
N ASP A 22 -6.06 11.74 5.68
CA ASP A 22 -5.34 12.62 4.76
C ASP A 22 -5.28 12.08 3.33
N GLY A 23 -5.83 10.88 3.08
CA GLY A 23 -5.81 10.26 1.78
C GLY A 23 -4.70 9.25 1.57
N SER A 24 -3.84 9.04 2.56
CA SER A 24 -2.83 8.01 2.50
C SER A 24 -3.46 6.63 2.68
N TRP A 25 -2.89 5.61 2.05
CA TRP A 25 -3.38 4.25 2.21
C TRP A 25 -2.27 3.24 1.92
N ALA A 26 -2.51 2.01 2.36
CA ALA A 26 -1.58 0.92 2.13
C ALA A 26 -2.33 -0.39 1.97
N TRP A 27 -1.88 -1.22 1.04
CA TRP A 27 -2.44 -2.53 0.77
C TRP A 27 -1.62 -3.59 1.50
N TYR A 28 -2.30 -4.49 2.21
CA TYR A 28 -1.66 -5.56 2.94
C TYR A 28 -2.34 -6.89 2.63
N ASN A 29 -1.54 -7.94 2.60
CA ASN A 29 -2.03 -9.30 2.47
C ASN A 29 -1.42 -10.11 3.62
N HIS A 30 -2.26 -10.45 4.61
CA HIS A 30 -1.85 -11.21 5.79
C HIS A 30 -0.58 -10.66 6.43
N GLY A 31 -0.59 -9.35 6.68
CA GLY A 31 0.49 -8.67 7.40
C GLY A 31 1.63 -8.17 6.55
N LYS A 32 1.63 -8.45 5.25
CA LYS A 32 2.69 -7.98 4.35
C LYS A 32 2.14 -6.99 3.36
N ILE A 33 2.87 -5.91 3.13
CA ILE A 33 2.50 -4.96 2.10
C ILE A 33 2.56 -5.65 0.75
N HIS A 34 1.47 -5.60 0.00
CA HIS A 34 1.40 -6.39 -1.24
C HIS A 34 0.31 -5.87 -2.16
N ARG A 35 0.67 -5.65 -3.41
CA ARG A 35 -0.29 -5.39 -4.47
C ARG A 35 0.36 -5.71 -5.81
N LEU A 36 -0.37 -6.40 -6.69
CA LEU A 36 0.17 -6.82 -7.99
C LEU A 36 -0.18 -5.87 -9.13
N ASP A 37 -1.27 -5.13 -9.01
CA ASP A 37 -1.82 -4.38 -10.14
C ASP A 37 -1.72 -2.87 -9.96
N GLY A 38 -0.83 -2.41 -9.11
CA GLY A 38 -0.66 -0.99 -8.91
C GLY A 38 0.20 -0.71 -7.69
N PRO A 39 0.27 0.55 -7.26
CA PRO A 39 1.02 0.88 -6.05
C PRO A 39 0.37 0.25 -4.82
N ALA A 40 1.20 -0.25 -3.91
CA ALA A 40 0.73 -0.83 -2.67
C ALA A 40 0.61 0.20 -1.55
N VAL A 41 1.32 1.32 -1.67
CA VAL A 41 1.31 2.39 -0.68
C VAL A 41 1.16 3.72 -1.38
N ARG A 42 0.31 4.59 -0.82
CA ARG A 42 0.24 5.99 -1.21
C ARG A 42 0.41 6.84 0.03
N LEU A 43 1.35 7.76 -0.01
CA LEU A 43 1.59 8.71 1.06
C LEU A 43 1.23 10.11 0.57
N VAL A 44 0.42 10.80 1.35
CA VAL A 44 0.02 12.18 1.05
C VAL A 44 0.70 13.07 2.08
N PHE A 45 1.46 14.04 1.62
CA PHE A 45 2.22 14.92 2.49
C PHE A 45 1.47 16.23 2.72
N ALA A 46 1.89 16.95 3.76
CA ALA A 46 1.22 18.17 4.17
C ALA A 46 1.21 19.25 3.08
N ASP A 47 2.20 19.24 2.19
CA ASP A 47 2.27 20.21 1.11
C ASP A 47 1.46 19.80 -0.12
N GLY A 48 0.72 18.69 -0.03
CA GLY A 48 -0.09 18.18 -1.13
C GLY A 48 0.63 17.24 -2.08
N SER A 49 1.91 17.00 -1.87
CA SER A 49 2.63 16.05 -2.72
C SER A 49 2.24 14.63 -2.36
N ILE A 50 2.44 13.71 -3.29
CA ILE A 50 2.05 12.32 -3.15
C ILE A 50 3.24 11.45 -3.55
N GLU A 51 3.50 10.41 -2.74
CA GLU A 51 4.48 9.39 -3.08
C GLU A 51 3.77 8.04 -3.17
N GLU A 52 4.08 7.27 -4.19
CA GLU A 52 3.52 5.92 -4.35
C GLU A 52 4.66 4.91 -4.38
N GLN A 53 4.45 3.78 -3.72
CA GLN A 53 5.44 2.73 -3.61
C GLN A 53 4.82 1.41 -4.04
N TYR A 54 5.63 0.56 -4.67
CA TYR A 54 5.20 -0.74 -5.16
C TYR A 54 5.83 -1.81 -4.30
N TRP A 55 5.02 -2.73 -3.80
CA TRP A 55 5.46 -3.78 -2.90
C TRP A 55 4.80 -5.09 -3.26
N VAL A 56 5.56 -6.18 -3.21
CA VAL A 56 5.03 -7.52 -3.42
C VAL A 56 5.56 -8.41 -2.29
N ASN A 57 4.65 -9.01 -1.54
CA ASN A 57 4.97 -9.90 -0.43
C ASN A 57 5.95 -9.29 0.57
N GLY A 58 5.77 -8.00 0.85
CA GLY A 58 6.60 -7.30 1.83
C GLY A 58 7.95 -6.83 1.30
N ILE A 59 8.20 -6.99 0.01
CA ILE A 59 9.46 -6.57 -0.60
C ILE A 59 9.18 -5.39 -1.52
N GLU A 60 9.85 -4.29 -1.29
CA GLU A 60 9.66 -3.11 -2.13
C GLU A 60 10.25 -3.33 -3.51
N ILE A 61 9.47 -2.95 -4.51
CA ILE A 61 9.88 -3.06 -5.91
C ILE A 61 10.02 -1.67 -6.44
N VAL A 62 11.20 -1.36 -6.97
CA VAL A 62 11.39 -0.08 -7.63
C VAL A 62 10.51 -0.07 -8.87
N ALA A 63 9.71 0.99 -9.01
CA ALA A 63 8.81 1.10 -10.14
C ALA A 63 9.62 0.94 -11.43
N PRO A 64 9.07 0.24 -12.43
CA PRO A 64 9.81 0.05 -13.66
C PRO A 64 10.24 1.37 -14.25
N GLN A 65 11.50 1.46 -14.59
CA GLN A 65 12.01 2.63 -15.29
C GLN A 65 11.62 2.47 -16.74
N LEU A 66 10.69 3.29 -17.18
CA LEU A 66 10.29 3.28 -18.57
C LEU A 66 11.27 4.04 -19.43
N SER A 67 12.16 4.72 -18.83
CA SER A 67 13.13 5.44 -19.59
C SER A 67 14.09 4.49 -20.23
N PRO A 68 14.51 4.86 -21.34
CA PRO A 68 15.64 4.18 -21.96
C PRO A 68 16.84 4.31 -21.06
#